data_8e628b6d9b943a63017d16cb7ae447e7
#
_entry.id   8e628b6d9b943a63017d16cb7ae447e7
#
_cell.length_a   1.000
_cell.length_b   1.000
_cell.length_c   1.000
_cell.angle_alpha   90.00
_cell.angle_beta   90.00
_cell.angle_gamma   90.00
#
_symmetry.space_group_name_H-M   'P 1'
#
loop_
_entity.id
_entity.type
_entity.pdbx_description
1 polymer ?
#
loop_
_entity_poly.entity_id
_entity_poly.type
_entity_poly.pdbx_seq_one_letter_code
_entity_poly.pdbx_strand_id
1 'polypeptide(L)'
;KIESKEDMIKSAKEISKLGPKAVVIKGGHLTGEETLDILFYENKVYEFTGKRYDVKTTHGTGCSFSAAITAELAKGRDIISAVKTAKELISLAIRYGIPIGKGYGPVNPMAIVYREASRLQVIESIEEALRILKSEEGIHELIPEVGMNIAEAVPYATDENDIAAIPGRIRTSPLGDIYWNYPRFGASSHLARYILRARRYDKEVRAAINIRFNTRFIEATKELGYRVSYYDRREEPPEVKAVEGMTVQWGVDTAVKRIGCMPDVIFHRGDWGKEPMIVVFGYSAIDAAKKIVRIWRKIK
;
A
#
# COMPACT_ATOMS: atom_id res chain seq x y z
N LYS A 1 -23.52 -30.28 -6.18
CA LYS A 1 -22.20 -29.77 -5.89
C LYS A 1 -21.94 -28.59 -6.79
N ILE A 2 -21.27 -27.51 -6.29
CA ILE A 2 -20.94 -26.32 -7.08
C ILE A 2 -19.43 -26.34 -7.26
N GLU A 3 -18.98 -26.55 -8.50
CA GLU A 3 -17.56 -26.69 -8.85
C GLU A 3 -17.12 -25.75 -9.97
N SER A 4 -18.10 -25.06 -10.59
CA SER A 4 -17.87 -24.15 -11.70
C SER A 4 -18.74 -22.89 -11.61
N LYS A 5 -18.44 -21.89 -12.44
CA LYS A 5 -19.26 -20.70 -12.63
C LYS A 5 -20.66 -21.08 -13.14
N GLU A 6 -20.73 -22.04 -14.05
CA GLU A 6 -21.99 -22.56 -14.63
C GLU A 6 -22.88 -23.16 -13.55
N ASP A 7 -22.28 -23.92 -12.62
CA ASP A 7 -23.01 -24.48 -11.48
C ASP A 7 -23.54 -23.38 -10.56
N MET A 8 -22.76 -22.32 -10.33
CA MET A 8 -23.21 -21.17 -9.54
C MET A 8 -24.43 -20.50 -10.18
N ILE A 9 -24.37 -20.25 -11.49
CA ILE A 9 -25.46 -19.61 -12.25
C ILE A 9 -26.71 -20.51 -12.21
N LYS A 10 -26.56 -21.81 -12.45
CA LYS A 10 -27.64 -22.78 -12.37
C LYS A 10 -28.27 -22.79 -10.99
N SER A 11 -27.46 -22.86 -9.94
CA SER A 11 -27.92 -22.87 -8.54
C SER A 11 -28.66 -21.57 -8.19
N ALA A 12 -28.15 -20.41 -8.63
CA ALA A 12 -28.80 -19.13 -8.40
C ALA A 12 -30.21 -19.07 -9.04
N LYS A 13 -30.33 -19.57 -10.29
CA LYS A 13 -31.62 -19.66 -11.00
C LYS A 13 -32.57 -20.61 -10.32
N GLU A 14 -32.12 -21.76 -9.83
CA GLU A 14 -33.00 -22.70 -9.11
C GLU A 14 -33.51 -22.12 -7.79
N ILE A 15 -32.60 -21.46 -7.04
CA ILE A 15 -32.98 -20.81 -5.77
C ILE A 15 -33.96 -19.67 -6.02
N SER A 16 -33.82 -18.91 -7.10
CA SER A 16 -34.73 -17.80 -7.42
C SER A 16 -36.17 -18.24 -7.64
N LYS A 17 -36.41 -19.49 -8.08
CA LYS A 17 -37.76 -20.08 -8.21
C LYS A 17 -38.48 -20.25 -6.87
N LEU A 18 -37.75 -20.23 -5.76
CA LEU A 18 -38.31 -20.32 -4.41
C LEU A 18 -38.86 -18.96 -3.90
N GLY A 19 -38.77 -17.90 -4.70
CA GLY A 19 -39.42 -16.62 -4.43
C GLY A 19 -38.52 -15.42 -4.11
N PRO A 20 -37.19 -15.57 -3.77
CA PRO A 20 -36.38 -14.41 -3.52
C PRO A 20 -36.15 -13.59 -4.80
N LYS A 21 -36.23 -12.24 -4.69
CA LYS A 21 -36.02 -11.32 -5.83
C LYS A 21 -34.56 -11.28 -6.30
N ALA A 22 -33.64 -11.57 -5.41
CA ALA A 22 -32.19 -11.58 -5.68
C ALA A 22 -31.52 -12.75 -4.97
N VAL A 23 -30.57 -13.41 -5.63
CA VAL A 23 -29.82 -14.54 -5.10
C VAL A 23 -28.31 -14.28 -5.30
N VAL A 24 -27.54 -14.34 -4.23
CA VAL A 24 -26.08 -14.25 -4.30
C VAL A 24 -25.46 -15.61 -4.00
N ILE A 25 -24.65 -16.10 -4.93
CA ILE A 25 -23.83 -17.30 -4.75
C ILE A 25 -22.37 -16.88 -4.60
N LYS A 26 -21.77 -17.26 -3.46
CA LYS A 26 -20.36 -16.94 -3.18
C LYS A 26 -19.46 -18.06 -3.67
N GLY A 27 -18.43 -17.71 -4.47
CA GLY A 27 -17.49 -18.66 -5.06
C GLY A 27 -16.13 -18.75 -4.34
N GLY A 28 -16.07 -18.37 -3.08
CA GLY A 28 -14.81 -18.37 -2.31
C GLY A 28 -14.08 -19.72 -2.21
N HIS A 29 -14.78 -20.84 -2.45
CA HIS A 29 -14.22 -22.21 -2.44
C HIS A 29 -13.83 -22.72 -3.84
N LEU A 30 -14.14 -22.00 -4.92
CA LEU A 30 -13.63 -22.34 -6.25
C LEU A 30 -12.11 -22.17 -6.29
N THR A 31 -11.45 -22.93 -7.14
CA THR A 31 -9.99 -22.84 -7.35
C THR A 31 -9.64 -21.64 -8.23
N GLY A 32 -8.38 -21.15 -8.17
CA GLY A 32 -7.86 -20.06 -9.00
C GLY A 32 -7.32 -18.88 -8.20
N GLU A 33 -6.69 -17.94 -8.89
CA GLU A 33 -6.08 -16.74 -8.30
C GLU A 33 -7.11 -15.67 -7.91
N GLU A 34 -8.31 -15.76 -8.49
CA GLU A 34 -9.42 -14.85 -8.22
C GLU A 34 -10.57 -15.57 -7.50
N THR A 35 -11.38 -14.80 -6.81
CA THR A 35 -12.66 -15.22 -6.26
C THR A 35 -13.78 -14.62 -7.08
N LEU A 36 -14.82 -15.40 -7.37
CA LEU A 36 -16.01 -14.97 -8.13
C LEU A 36 -17.24 -15.10 -7.24
N ASP A 37 -18.00 -14.02 -7.09
CA ASP A 37 -19.36 -14.08 -6.53
C ASP A 37 -20.35 -13.72 -7.63
N ILE A 38 -21.53 -14.36 -7.64
CA ILE A 38 -22.59 -14.16 -8.65
C ILE A 38 -23.82 -13.63 -7.97
N LEU A 39 -24.39 -12.56 -8.51
CA LEU A 39 -25.73 -12.08 -8.20
C LEU A 39 -26.67 -12.43 -9.38
N PHE A 40 -27.72 -13.15 -9.11
CA PHE A 40 -28.86 -13.32 -10.03
C PHE A 40 -30.00 -12.39 -9.58
N TYR A 41 -30.35 -11.44 -10.44
CA TYR A 41 -31.39 -10.44 -10.18
C TYR A 41 -32.05 -10.01 -11.48
N GLU A 42 -33.39 -9.91 -11.51
CA GLU A 42 -34.20 -9.54 -12.71
C GLU A 42 -33.83 -10.36 -13.95
N ASN A 43 -33.71 -11.66 -13.81
CA ASN A 43 -33.31 -12.61 -14.87
C ASN A 43 -31.92 -12.33 -15.48
N LYS A 44 -31.07 -11.50 -14.84
CA LYS A 44 -29.73 -11.21 -15.27
C LYS A 44 -28.72 -11.77 -14.27
N VAL A 45 -27.53 -12.06 -14.78
CA VAL A 45 -26.38 -12.50 -13.98
C VAL A 45 -25.36 -11.37 -13.91
N TYR A 46 -24.97 -11.00 -12.71
CA TYR A 46 -23.90 -10.03 -12.43
C TYR A 46 -22.76 -10.75 -11.73
N GLU A 47 -21.53 -10.45 -12.16
CA GLU A 47 -20.31 -11.07 -11.67
C GLU A 47 -19.47 -10.08 -10.90
N PHE A 48 -18.97 -10.50 -9.73
CA PHE A 48 -18.09 -9.71 -8.89
C PHE A 48 -16.81 -10.50 -8.60
N THR A 49 -15.74 -10.14 -9.27
CA THR A 49 -14.43 -10.75 -9.06
C THR A 49 -13.67 -10.05 -7.96
N GLY A 50 -12.69 -10.73 -7.38
CA GLY A 50 -11.78 -10.18 -6.40
C GLY A 50 -10.56 -11.06 -6.24
N LYS A 51 -9.45 -10.47 -5.81
CA LYS A 51 -8.21 -11.21 -5.58
C LYS A 51 -8.41 -12.25 -4.48
N ARG A 52 -7.87 -13.45 -4.69
CA ARG A 52 -7.76 -14.47 -3.65
C ARG A 52 -6.54 -14.15 -2.76
N TYR A 53 -6.75 -14.21 -1.45
CA TYR A 53 -5.69 -14.08 -0.46
C TYR A 53 -5.45 -15.43 0.20
N ASP A 54 -4.20 -15.88 0.21
CA ASP A 54 -3.78 -17.08 0.95
C ASP A 54 -3.59 -16.70 2.42
N VAL A 55 -4.71 -16.72 3.16
CA VAL A 55 -4.74 -16.37 4.59
C VAL A 55 -5.66 -17.32 5.34
N LYS A 56 -5.34 -17.57 6.61
CA LYS A 56 -6.19 -18.37 7.53
C LYS A 56 -7.27 -17.55 8.22
N THR A 57 -7.33 -16.23 8.00
CA THR A 57 -8.26 -15.30 8.68
C THR A 57 -9.52 -15.11 7.87
N THR A 58 -10.35 -16.15 7.77
CA THR A 58 -11.57 -16.16 6.95
C THR A 58 -12.85 -16.33 7.74
N HIS A 59 -12.75 -16.50 9.08
CA HIS A 59 -13.94 -16.67 9.92
C HIS A 59 -14.79 -15.39 9.92
N GLY A 60 -16.10 -15.53 9.80
CA GLY A 60 -17.04 -14.39 9.77
C GLY A 60 -17.21 -13.72 8.39
N THR A 61 -16.54 -14.21 7.33
CA THR A 61 -16.66 -13.67 5.96
C THR A 61 -18.12 -13.62 5.49
N GLY A 62 -18.89 -14.69 5.67
CA GLY A 62 -20.30 -14.77 5.25
C GLY A 62 -21.18 -13.78 5.99
N CYS A 63 -21.09 -13.77 7.31
CA CYS A 63 -21.87 -12.87 8.18
C CYS A 63 -21.58 -11.39 7.87
N SER A 64 -20.30 -11.01 7.75
CA SER A 64 -19.91 -9.64 7.43
C SER A 64 -20.36 -9.23 6.02
N PHE A 65 -20.30 -10.14 5.05
CA PHE A 65 -20.78 -9.88 3.69
C PHE A 65 -22.30 -9.60 3.66
N SER A 66 -23.09 -10.46 4.32
CA SER A 66 -24.55 -10.29 4.40
C SER A 66 -24.92 -9.01 5.15
N ALA A 67 -24.24 -8.72 6.27
CA ALA A 67 -24.45 -7.49 7.03
C ALA A 67 -24.13 -6.24 6.19
N ALA A 68 -23.06 -6.28 5.39
CA ALA A 68 -22.70 -5.16 4.52
C ALA A 68 -23.75 -4.91 3.44
N ILE A 69 -24.25 -5.98 2.77
CA ILE A 69 -25.34 -5.85 1.78
C ILE A 69 -26.57 -5.24 2.44
N THR A 70 -26.98 -5.75 3.60
CA THR A 70 -28.14 -5.26 4.35
C THR A 70 -27.99 -3.77 4.69
N ALA A 71 -26.82 -3.35 5.17
CA ALA A 71 -26.55 -1.97 5.50
C ALA A 71 -26.62 -1.04 4.29
N GLU A 72 -26.10 -1.46 3.14
CA GLU A 72 -26.15 -0.66 1.91
C GLU A 72 -27.60 -0.55 1.35
N LEU A 73 -28.36 -1.63 1.41
CA LEU A 73 -29.79 -1.60 1.05
C LEU A 73 -30.58 -0.69 1.99
N ALA A 74 -30.32 -0.72 3.29
CA ALA A 74 -30.95 0.16 4.28
C ALA A 74 -30.63 1.66 4.05
N LYS A 75 -29.49 1.96 3.43
CA LYS A 75 -29.14 3.32 2.96
C LYS A 75 -29.82 3.71 1.65
N GLY A 76 -30.66 2.85 1.06
CA GLY A 76 -31.37 3.11 -0.19
C GLY A 76 -30.55 2.82 -1.46
N ARG A 77 -29.41 2.14 -1.37
CA ARG A 77 -28.65 1.74 -2.55
C ARG A 77 -29.34 0.58 -3.27
N ASP A 78 -29.17 0.52 -4.58
CA ASP A 78 -29.60 -0.63 -5.38
C ASP A 78 -28.80 -1.90 -5.03
N ILE A 79 -29.40 -3.08 -5.32
CA ILE A 79 -28.82 -4.37 -4.93
C ILE A 79 -27.45 -4.65 -5.59
N ILE A 80 -27.23 -4.18 -6.83
CA ILE A 80 -25.99 -4.41 -7.57
C ILE A 80 -24.86 -3.63 -6.90
N SER A 81 -25.09 -2.35 -6.60
CA SER A 81 -24.17 -1.48 -5.88
C SER A 81 -23.90 -2.00 -4.46
N ALA A 82 -24.94 -2.50 -3.76
CA ALA A 82 -24.79 -3.05 -2.41
C ALA A 82 -23.89 -4.30 -2.40
N VAL A 83 -24.07 -5.21 -3.34
CA VAL A 83 -23.23 -6.43 -3.46
C VAL A 83 -21.80 -6.07 -3.84
N LYS A 84 -21.59 -5.10 -4.75
CA LYS A 84 -20.27 -4.60 -5.12
C LYS A 84 -19.51 -4.03 -3.91
N THR A 85 -20.14 -3.12 -3.18
CA THR A 85 -19.56 -2.52 -1.97
C THR A 85 -19.23 -3.59 -0.91
N ALA A 86 -20.13 -4.54 -0.70
CA ALA A 86 -19.89 -5.65 0.23
C ALA A 86 -18.70 -6.53 -0.21
N LYS A 87 -18.54 -6.77 -1.52
CA LYS A 87 -17.39 -7.52 -2.07
C LYS A 87 -16.07 -6.82 -1.79
N GLU A 88 -16.01 -5.51 -2.00
CA GLU A 88 -14.81 -4.68 -1.74
C GLU A 88 -14.46 -4.68 -0.25
N LEU A 89 -15.44 -4.45 0.62
CA LEU A 89 -15.29 -4.49 2.08
C LEU A 89 -14.74 -5.83 2.55
N ILE A 90 -15.33 -6.93 2.10
CA ILE A 90 -14.92 -8.27 2.52
C ILE A 90 -13.55 -8.65 1.98
N SER A 91 -13.20 -8.25 0.78
CA SER A 91 -11.86 -8.47 0.24
C SER A 91 -10.79 -7.80 1.10
N LEU A 92 -11.04 -6.57 1.53
CA LEU A 92 -10.17 -5.84 2.46
C LEU A 92 -10.14 -6.51 3.84
N ALA A 93 -11.31 -6.89 4.37
CA ALA A 93 -11.43 -7.54 5.67
C ALA A 93 -10.69 -8.89 5.75
N ILE A 94 -10.69 -9.67 4.67
CA ILE A 94 -9.93 -10.92 4.54
C ILE A 94 -8.43 -10.64 4.48
N ARG A 95 -8.01 -9.70 3.60
CA ARG A 95 -6.60 -9.33 3.43
C ARG A 95 -5.95 -8.92 4.75
N TYR A 96 -6.70 -8.22 5.60
CA TYR A 96 -6.25 -7.68 6.88
C TYR A 96 -6.93 -8.34 8.07
N GLY A 97 -7.32 -9.58 7.92
CA GLY A 97 -7.86 -10.39 9.01
C GLY A 97 -6.88 -10.54 10.17
N ILE A 98 -7.41 -10.80 11.35
CA ILE A 98 -6.64 -10.78 12.60
C ILE A 98 -6.22 -12.21 12.93
N PRO A 99 -4.91 -12.55 12.94
CA PRO A 99 -4.43 -13.90 13.20
C PRO A 99 -4.45 -14.19 14.72
N ILE A 100 -5.62 -14.50 15.26
CA ILE A 100 -5.82 -14.84 16.67
C ILE A 100 -5.96 -16.35 16.82
N GLY A 101 -5.26 -16.92 17.77
CA GLY A 101 -5.33 -18.35 18.09
C GLY A 101 -4.66 -19.26 17.06
N LYS A 102 -4.98 -20.57 17.13
CA LYS A 102 -4.37 -21.62 16.28
C LYS A 102 -5.25 -22.04 15.09
N GLY A 103 -6.50 -21.63 15.03
CA GLY A 103 -7.48 -21.97 13.99
C GLY A 103 -7.62 -20.86 12.94
N TYR A 104 -8.79 -20.85 12.29
CA TYR A 104 -9.15 -19.78 11.35
C TYR A 104 -9.48 -18.50 12.12
N GLY A 105 -8.62 -17.50 11.99
CA GLY A 105 -8.84 -16.19 12.61
C GLY A 105 -9.99 -15.42 11.95
N PRO A 106 -10.54 -14.38 12.62
CA PRO A 106 -11.61 -13.58 12.09
C PRO A 106 -11.15 -12.63 10.98
N VAL A 107 -12.05 -12.32 10.05
CA VAL A 107 -11.91 -11.18 9.14
C VAL A 107 -11.91 -9.87 9.94
N ASN A 108 -11.35 -8.79 9.37
CA ASN A 108 -11.31 -7.46 9.99
C ASN A 108 -12.20 -6.46 9.23
N PRO A 109 -13.52 -6.42 9.47
CA PRO A 109 -14.40 -5.47 8.79
C PRO A 109 -14.12 -4.01 9.17
N MET A 110 -13.40 -3.76 10.29
CA MET A 110 -12.98 -2.42 10.70
C MET A 110 -11.80 -1.87 9.89
N ALA A 111 -11.13 -2.70 9.07
CA ALA A 111 -9.98 -2.26 8.28
C ALA A 111 -10.29 -1.05 7.39
N ILE A 112 -11.48 -1.02 6.76
CA ILE A 112 -11.91 0.12 5.92
C ILE A 112 -12.16 1.38 6.76
N VAL A 113 -12.73 1.25 7.94
CA VAL A 113 -13.03 2.38 8.83
C VAL A 113 -11.72 2.98 9.34
N TYR A 114 -10.79 2.17 9.82
CA TYR A 114 -9.47 2.63 10.27
C TYR A 114 -8.67 3.27 9.14
N ARG A 115 -8.74 2.72 7.93
CA ARG A 115 -8.09 3.28 6.76
C ARG A 115 -8.56 4.70 6.49
N GLU A 116 -9.87 4.93 6.42
CA GLU A 116 -10.43 6.25 6.14
C GLU A 116 -10.24 7.23 7.31
N ALA A 117 -10.43 6.80 8.56
CA ALA A 117 -10.24 7.63 9.74
C ALA A 117 -8.78 8.11 9.92
N SER A 118 -7.81 7.34 9.41
CA SER A 118 -6.39 7.68 9.53
C SER A 118 -5.89 8.70 8.49
N ARG A 119 -6.71 9.10 7.52
CA ARG A 119 -6.24 9.99 6.43
C ARG A 119 -5.73 11.34 6.94
N LEU A 120 -6.45 11.96 7.88
CA LEU A 120 -6.01 13.22 8.48
C LEU A 120 -4.70 13.04 9.25
N GLN A 121 -4.58 11.99 10.05
CA GLN A 121 -3.37 11.69 10.82
C GLN A 121 -2.13 11.51 9.92
N VAL A 122 -2.30 10.92 8.73
CA VAL A 122 -1.21 10.78 7.74
C VAL A 122 -0.77 12.14 7.21
N ILE A 123 -1.71 13.03 6.90
CA ILE A 123 -1.39 14.40 6.48
C ILE A 123 -0.63 15.14 7.59
N GLU A 124 -1.12 15.10 8.82
CA GLU A 124 -0.48 15.73 9.99
C GLU A 124 0.93 15.15 10.25
N SER A 125 1.10 13.84 10.10
CA SER A 125 2.40 13.16 10.23
C SER A 125 3.41 13.65 9.19
N ILE A 126 2.99 13.83 7.94
CA ILE A 126 3.84 14.38 6.88
C ILE A 126 4.21 15.84 7.17
N GLU A 127 3.27 16.66 7.60
CA GLU A 127 3.54 18.06 7.94
C GLU A 127 4.50 18.18 9.13
N GLU A 128 4.37 17.32 10.14
CA GLU A 128 5.32 17.30 11.26
C GLU A 128 6.71 16.82 10.83
N ALA A 129 6.79 15.81 9.97
CA ALA A 129 8.04 15.35 9.39
C ALA A 129 8.76 16.46 8.60
N LEU A 130 8.01 17.26 7.86
CA LEU A 130 8.52 18.43 7.14
C LEU A 130 9.06 19.50 8.08
N ARG A 131 8.37 19.77 9.21
CA ARG A 131 8.86 20.70 10.25
C ARG A 131 10.15 20.20 10.88
N ILE A 132 10.23 18.91 11.21
CA ILE A 132 11.44 18.26 11.74
C ILE A 132 12.63 18.43 10.77
N LEU A 133 12.44 18.14 9.49
CA LEU A 133 13.49 18.30 8.49
C LEU A 133 13.89 19.76 8.32
N LYS A 134 12.92 20.68 8.21
CA LYS A 134 13.19 22.11 8.01
C LYS A 134 13.93 22.75 9.18
N SER A 135 13.70 22.27 10.41
CA SER A 135 14.39 22.80 11.61
C SER A 135 15.86 22.38 11.70
N GLU A 136 16.31 21.43 10.87
CA GLU A 136 17.68 20.94 10.90
C GLU A 136 18.57 21.72 9.95
N GLU A 137 19.62 22.32 10.48
CA GLU A 137 20.55 23.13 9.69
C GLU A 137 21.24 22.31 8.61
N GLY A 138 21.35 22.86 7.39
CA GLY A 138 22.01 22.24 6.24
C GLY A 138 21.27 21.06 5.63
N ILE A 139 20.07 20.70 6.10
CA ILE A 139 19.29 19.57 5.58
C ILE A 139 18.97 19.69 4.08
N HIS A 140 18.97 20.94 3.56
CA HIS A 140 18.76 21.22 2.14
C HIS A 140 19.81 20.54 1.23
N GLU A 141 20.99 20.24 1.73
CA GLU A 141 22.02 19.51 1.00
C GLU A 141 21.62 18.09 0.63
N LEU A 142 20.67 17.51 1.38
CA LEU A 142 20.10 16.20 1.11
C LEU A 142 18.95 16.21 0.07
N ILE A 143 18.57 17.38 -0.44
CA ILE A 143 17.53 17.47 -1.47
C ILE A 143 18.17 17.17 -2.84
N PRO A 144 17.67 16.12 -3.56
CA PRO A 144 18.13 15.79 -4.91
C PRO A 144 17.79 16.90 -5.92
N GLU A 145 18.47 16.94 -7.07
CA GLU A 145 18.12 17.87 -8.16
C GLU A 145 16.67 17.69 -8.63
N VAL A 146 16.21 16.44 -8.73
CA VAL A 146 14.81 16.13 -9.06
C VAL A 146 13.83 16.51 -7.94
N GLY A 147 14.32 16.90 -6.76
CA GLY A 147 13.54 17.20 -5.56
C GLY A 147 13.33 16.00 -4.64
N MET A 148 13.24 16.29 -3.33
CA MET A 148 12.88 15.34 -2.29
C MET A 148 11.36 15.13 -2.26
N ASN A 149 10.91 13.98 -1.81
CA ASN A 149 9.52 13.76 -1.45
C ASN A 149 9.41 12.95 -0.17
N ILE A 150 8.31 13.14 0.53
CA ILE A 150 7.88 12.35 1.68
C ILE A 150 6.55 11.72 1.31
N ALA A 151 6.41 10.44 1.59
CA ALA A 151 5.14 9.75 1.43
C ALA A 151 4.82 8.90 2.65
N GLU A 152 3.54 8.84 3.02
CA GLU A 152 3.05 7.94 4.07
C GLU A 152 1.73 7.31 3.66
N ALA A 153 1.62 6.00 3.88
CA ALA A 153 0.43 5.20 3.66
C ALA A 153 -0.49 5.22 4.88
N VAL A 154 -1.81 5.26 4.64
CA VAL A 154 -2.77 4.93 5.70
C VAL A 154 -2.58 3.47 6.16
N PRO A 155 -2.98 3.10 7.38
CA PRO A 155 -3.14 1.70 7.74
C PRO A 155 -4.01 0.98 6.70
N TYR A 156 -3.65 -0.27 6.37
CA TYR A 156 -4.40 -1.08 5.40
C TYR A 156 -4.45 -0.52 3.97
N ALA A 157 -3.46 0.28 3.57
CA ALA A 157 -3.32 0.79 2.21
C ALA A 157 -3.31 -0.34 1.17
N THR A 158 -4.01 -0.15 0.06
CA THR A 158 -4.16 -1.12 -1.03
C THR A 158 -3.48 -0.68 -2.32
N ASP A 159 -3.48 0.62 -2.58
CA ASP A 159 -2.96 1.22 -3.81
C ASP A 159 -2.35 2.62 -3.57
N GLU A 160 -1.93 3.27 -4.64
CA GLU A 160 -1.26 4.58 -4.59
C GLU A 160 -2.16 5.70 -4.04
N ASN A 161 -3.49 5.59 -4.15
CA ASN A 161 -4.45 6.57 -3.64
C ASN A 161 -4.62 6.52 -2.12
N ASP A 162 -4.12 5.46 -1.50
CA ASP A 162 -4.06 5.30 -0.04
C ASP A 162 -2.77 5.87 0.57
N ILE A 163 -1.94 6.56 -0.24
CA ILE A 163 -0.64 7.10 0.16
C ILE A 163 -0.62 8.60 -0.12
N ALA A 164 -0.41 9.39 0.93
CA ALA A 164 -0.21 10.83 0.81
C ALA A 164 1.27 11.16 0.55
N ALA A 165 1.51 12.20 -0.22
CA ALA A 165 2.84 12.73 -0.53
C ALA A 165 2.76 14.21 -0.91
N ILE A 166 3.91 14.83 -1.19
CA ILE A 166 3.99 16.23 -1.57
C ILE A 166 3.84 16.39 -3.10
N PRO A 167 2.78 17.07 -3.58
CA PRO A 167 2.66 17.43 -4.99
C PRO A 167 3.80 18.36 -5.43
N GLY A 168 4.44 18.07 -6.55
CA GLY A 168 5.53 18.89 -7.09
C GLY A 168 6.85 18.78 -6.33
N ARG A 169 6.92 17.91 -5.30
CA ARG A 169 8.12 17.63 -4.48
C ARG A 169 8.53 18.79 -3.57
N ILE A 170 9.45 18.51 -2.67
CA ILE A 170 10.14 19.44 -1.79
C ILE A 170 11.37 19.96 -2.55
N ARG A 171 11.55 21.26 -2.59
CA ARG A 171 12.63 21.92 -3.34
C ARG A 171 13.34 22.96 -2.48
N THR A 172 14.50 23.38 -2.93
CA THR A 172 15.25 24.53 -2.35
C THR A 172 15.16 25.73 -3.26
N SER A 173 15.04 26.92 -2.66
CA SER A 173 15.27 28.18 -3.35
C SER A 173 16.79 28.40 -3.58
N PRO A 174 17.19 29.34 -4.46
CA PRO A 174 18.60 29.73 -4.60
C PRO A 174 19.25 30.23 -3.30
N LEU A 175 18.44 30.67 -2.33
CA LEU A 175 18.88 31.13 -1.01
C LEU A 175 18.97 30.00 0.03
N GLY A 176 18.66 28.75 -0.37
CA GLY A 176 18.70 27.59 0.52
C GLY A 176 17.42 27.32 1.31
N ASP A 177 16.39 28.15 1.14
CA ASP A 177 15.09 27.91 1.79
C ASP A 177 14.38 26.70 1.21
N ILE A 178 13.86 25.86 2.09
CA ILE A 178 13.09 24.67 1.70
C ILE A 178 11.61 25.05 1.60
N TYR A 179 10.98 24.69 0.47
CA TYR A 179 9.57 24.92 0.23
C TYR A 179 8.86 23.71 -0.37
N TRP A 180 7.55 23.58 -0.10
CA TRP A 180 6.72 22.47 -0.55
C TRP A 180 5.24 22.87 -0.64
N ASN A 181 4.45 22.07 -1.33
CA ASN A 181 3.00 22.18 -1.36
C ASN A 181 2.34 21.35 -0.24
N TYR A 182 1.07 21.63 0.05
CA TYR A 182 0.28 20.85 1.01
C TYR A 182 0.21 19.37 0.60
N PRO A 183 0.39 18.40 1.56
CA PRO A 183 0.35 16.97 1.26
C PRO A 183 -1.00 16.54 0.68
N ARG A 184 -0.98 15.63 -0.29
CA ARG A 184 -2.19 15.07 -0.91
C ARG A 184 -2.04 13.58 -1.15
N PHE A 185 -3.14 12.86 -1.05
CA PHE A 185 -3.22 11.46 -1.43
C PHE A 185 -3.06 11.31 -2.96
N GLY A 186 -2.36 10.25 -3.39
CA GLY A 186 -2.08 10.00 -4.80
C GLY A 186 -1.02 10.91 -5.43
N ALA A 187 -0.34 11.77 -4.67
CA ALA A 187 0.56 12.80 -5.21
C ALA A 187 1.93 12.28 -5.67
N SER A 188 2.33 11.05 -5.35
CA SER A 188 3.60 10.47 -5.74
C SER A 188 3.50 8.96 -6.00
N SER A 189 3.42 8.57 -7.26
CA SER A 189 3.46 7.16 -7.66
C SER A 189 4.82 6.51 -7.34
N HIS A 190 5.90 7.26 -7.43
CA HIS A 190 7.25 6.74 -7.20
C HIS A 190 7.45 6.23 -5.77
N LEU A 191 7.24 7.07 -4.75
CA LEU A 191 7.37 6.65 -3.36
C LEU A 191 6.25 5.70 -2.93
N ALA A 192 5.05 5.84 -3.49
CA ALA A 192 3.97 4.91 -3.23
C ALA A 192 4.34 3.47 -3.62
N ARG A 193 4.99 3.28 -4.77
CA ARG A 193 5.48 1.96 -5.20
C ARG A 193 6.54 1.39 -4.25
N TYR A 194 7.46 2.22 -3.73
CA TYR A 194 8.42 1.79 -2.68
C TYR A 194 7.69 1.30 -1.44
N ILE A 195 6.75 2.08 -0.91
CA ILE A 195 6.00 1.74 0.30
C ILE A 195 5.16 0.48 0.10
N LEU A 196 4.37 0.41 -0.98
CA LEU A 196 3.52 -0.75 -1.26
C LEU A 196 4.35 -2.03 -1.44
N ARG A 197 5.55 -1.93 -2.04
CA ARG A 197 6.43 -3.09 -2.18
C ARG A 197 7.09 -3.47 -0.87
N ALA A 198 7.60 -2.50 -0.09
CA ALA A 198 8.19 -2.72 1.23
C ALA A 198 7.21 -3.42 2.19
N ARG A 199 5.92 -3.03 2.17
CA ARG A 199 4.85 -3.64 2.97
C ARG A 199 4.57 -5.12 2.69
N ARG A 200 5.10 -5.68 1.61
CA ARG A 200 5.04 -7.13 1.38
C ARG A 200 6.01 -7.90 2.28
N TYR A 201 7.08 -7.25 2.73
CA TYR A 201 8.13 -7.81 3.58
C TYR A 201 7.98 -7.39 5.04
N ASP A 202 7.54 -6.15 5.26
CA ASP A 202 7.25 -5.61 6.59
C ASP A 202 5.98 -4.74 6.53
N LYS A 203 4.88 -5.24 7.09
CA LYS A 203 3.56 -4.56 7.06
C LYS A 203 3.52 -3.25 7.84
N GLU A 204 4.44 -3.07 8.79
CA GLU A 204 4.53 -1.87 9.64
C GLU A 204 5.21 -0.70 8.90
N VAL A 205 6.00 -0.97 7.86
CA VAL A 205 6.56 0.10 7.03
C VAL A 205 5.45 0.84 6.30
N ARG A 206 5.28 2.12 6.62
CA ARG A 206 4.23 2.96 6.03
C ARG A 206 4.75 4.24 5.38
N ALA A 207 6.02 4.61 5.61
CA ALA A 207 6.57 5.84 5.07
C ALA A 207 7.88 5.63 4.33
N ALA A 208 8.15 6.52 3.39
CA ALA A 208 9.42 6.61 2.68
C ALA A 208 9.77 8.07 2.35
N ILE A 209 11.05 8.40 2.43
CA ILE A 209 11.60 9.70 2.04
C ILE A 209 12.78 9.45 1.10
N ASN A 210 12.78 10.08 -0.08
CA ASN A 210 13.93 10.04 -0.97
C ASN A 210 14.84 11.24 -0.72
N ILE A 211 16.14 10.98 -0.65
CA ILE A 211 17.17 11.99 -0.47
C ILE A 211 18.29 11.82 -1.50
N ARG A 212 19.11 12.89 -1.67
CA ARG A 212 20.30 12.87 -2.51
C ARG A 212 21.25 11.77 -2.06
N PHE A 213 21.86 11.09 -3.02
CA PHE A 213 22.91 10.11 -2.73
C PHE A 213 24.12 10.78 -2.05
N ASN A 214 24.52 10.22 -0.92
CA ASN A 214 25.63 10.69 -0.13
C ASN A 214 26.32 9.49 0.55
N THR A 215 27.58 9.26 0.22
CA THR A 215 28.34 8.12 0.75
C THR A 215 28.52 8.21 2.27
N ARG A 216 28.80 9.41 2.81
CA ARG A 216 28.94 9.61 4.27
C ARG A 216 27.62 9.29 4.98
N PHE A 217 26.49 9.65 4.37
CA PHE A 217 25.16 9.29 4.91
C PHE A 217 24.98 7.77 5.02
N ILE A 218 25.39 7.02 3.99
CA ILE A 218 25.29 5.55 3.99
C ILE A 218 26.19 4.94 5.06
N GLU A 219 27.42 5.43 5.22
CA GLU A 219 28.38 4.97 6.23
C GLU A 219 27.84 5.24 7.64
N ALA A 220 27.42 6.47 7.93
CA ALA A 220 26.82 6.85 9.21
C ALA A 220 25.55 6.05 9.53
N THR A 221 24.74 5.72 8.50
CA THR A 221 23.56 4.87 8.64
C THR A 221 23.94 3.49 9.19
N LYS A 222 24.99 2.87 8.65
CA LYS A 222 25.50 1.56 9.11
C LYS A 222 26.09 1.65 10.52
N GLU A 223 26.88 2.69 10.81
CA GLU A 223 27.46 2.90 12.14
C GLU A 223 26.40 3.10 13.23
N LEU A 224 25.26 3.66 12.89
CA LEU A 224 24.11 3.80 13.80
C LEU A 224 23.29 2.51 13.94
N GLY A 225 23.70 1.42 13.27
CA GLY A 225 23.06 0.12 13.37
C GLY A 225 21.80 -0.08 12.51
N TYR A 226 21.50 0.86 11.60
CA TYR A 226 20.41 0.69 10.66
C TYR A 226 20.75 -0.29 9.55
N ARG A 227 19.77 -1.05 9.09
CA ARG A 227 19.91 -2.00 7.99
C ARG A 227 19.94 -1.27 6.66
N VAL A 228 21.06 -1.38 5.95
CA VAL A 228 21.27 -0.75 4.66
C VAL A 228 21.39 -1.79 3.58
N SER A 229 20.70 -1.62 2.48
CA SER A 229 20.86 -2.44 1.28
C SER A 229 20.82 -1.58 0.02
N TYR A 230 21.04 -2.20 -1.13
CA TYR A 230 21.09 -1.51 -2.41
C TYR A 230 20.63 -2.40 -3.56
N TYR A 231 20.33 -1.76 -4.68
CA TYR A 231 20.23 -2.43 -5.98
C TYR A 231 21.03 -1.68 -7.03
N ASP A 232 21.55 -2.41 -8.03
CA ASP A 232 22.27 -1.79 -9.15
C ASP A 232 21.36 -1.79 -10.37
N ARG A 233 21.04 -0.61 -10.89
CA ARG A 233 20.15 -0.46 -12.05
C ARG A 233 20.73 -1.07 -13.32
N ARG A 234 22.02 -1.32 -13.37
CA ARG A 234 22.68 -2.03 -14.49
C ARG A 234 22.34 -3.52 -14.52
N GLU A 235 22.00 -4.09 -13.34
CA GLU A 235 21.54 -5.48 -13.17
C GLU A 235 20.04 -5.63 -13.47
N GLU A 236 19.33 -4.54 -13.75
CA GLU A 236 17.89 -4.55 -13.99
C GLU A 236 17.55 -5.30 -15.30
N PRO A 237 16.71 -6.34 -15.26
CA PRO A 237 16.33 -7.10 -16.44
C PRO A 237 15.65 -6.22 -17.49
N PRO A 238 15.91 -6.47 -18.80
CA PRO A 238 15.31 -5.68 -19.89
C PRO A 238 13.78 -5.63 -19.84
N GLU A 239 13.12 -6.74 -19.46
CA GLU A 239 11.68 -6.85 -19.30
C GLU A 239 11.13 -5.97 -18.16
N VAL A 240 11.93 -5.74 -17.12
CA VAL A 240 11.59 -4.83 -16.03
C VAL A 240 11.74 -3.38 -16.47
N LYS A 241 12.83 -3.06 -17.18
CA LYS A 241 13.07 -1.70 -17.75
C LYS A 241 11.98 -1.27 -18.71
N ALA A 242 11.39 -2.22 -19.47
CA ALA A 242 10.36 -1.96 -20.46
C ALA A 242 9.00 -1.54 -19.86
N VAL A 243 8.75 -1.82 -18.59
CA VAL A 243 7.46 -1.56 -17.93
C VAL A 243 7.62 -0.45 -16.89
N GLU A 244 6.87 0.65 -17.10
CA GLU A 244 6.92 1.79 -16.18
C GLU A 244 6.57 1.40 -14.74
N GLY A 245 7.43 1.79 -13.80
CA GLY A 245 7.23 1.55 -12.36
C GLY A 245 7.69 0.18 -11.86
N MET A 246 8.05 -0.76 -12.72
CA MET A 246 8.56 -2.08 -12.31
C MET A 246 9.95 -2.00 -11.70
N THR A 247 10.79 -1.06 -12.11
CA THR A 247 12.12 -0.81 -11.54
C THR A 247 12.10 -0.70 -10.02
N VAL A 248 11.14 0.04 -9.47
CA VAL A 248 11.03 0.25 -8.02
C VAL A 248 10.72 -1.06 -7.30
N GLN A 249 9.79 -1.84 -7.84
CA GLN A 249 9.39 -3.11 -7.26
C GLN A 249 10.56 -4.10 -7.28
N TRP A 250 11.21 -4.25 -8.42
CA TRP A 250 12.40 -5.08 -8.60
C TRP A 250 13.54 -4.62 -7.69
N GLY A 251 13.77 -3.31 -7.57
CA GLY A 251 14.80 -2.73 -6.72
C GLY A 251 14.61 -3.04 -5.24
N VAL A 252 13.38 -2.92 -4.72
CA VAL A 252 13.06 -3.30 -3.34
C VAL A 252 13.26 -4.81 -3.12
N ASP A 253 12.78 -5.65 -4.04
CA ASP A 253 12.94 -7.10 -3.94
C ASP A 253 14.41 -7.51 -3.93
N THR A 254 15.21 -6.91 -4.81
CA THR A 254 16.65 -7.16 -4.89
C THR A 254 17.35 -6.74 -3.61
N ALA A 255 17.02 -5.56 -3.07
CA ALA A 255 17.60 -5.06 -1.84
C ALA A 255 17.24 -5.94 -0.64
N VAL A 256 16.00 -6.39 -0.52
CA VAL A 256 15.55 -7.33 0.51
C VAL A 256 16.25 -8.68 0.36
N LYS A 257 16.33 -9.22 -0.85
CA LYS A 257 16.99 -10.51 -1.11
C LYS A 257 18.47 -10.50 -0.71
N ARG A 258 19.17 -9.35 -0.87
CA ARG A 258 20.60 -9.22 -0.52
C ARG A 258 20.88 -9.39 0.98
N ILE A 259 19.96 -8.96 1.84
CA ILE A 259 20.17 -8.99 3.31
C ILE A 259 19.18 -9.86 4.07
N GLY A 260 18.20 -10.48 3.37
CA GLY A 260 17.24 -11.41 3.94
C GLY A 260 16.09 -10.77 4.74
N CYS A 261 16.01 -9.42 4.82
CA CYS A 261 14.96 -8.71 5.54
C CYS A 261 14.71 -7.32 4.92
N MET A 262 13.61 -6.65 5.33
CA MET A 262 13.34 -5.28 4.88
C MET A 262 14.40 -4.32 5.45
N PRO A 263 15.17 -3.59 4.59
CA PRO A 263 16.14 -2.59 5.04
C PRO A 263 15.46 -1.31 5.53
N ASP A 264 16.13 -0.59 6.44
CA ASP A 264 15.73 0.76 6.85
C ASP A 264 16.09 1.80 5.77
N VAL A 265 17.13 1.50 4.99
CA VAL A 265 17.61 2.37 3.92
C VAL A 265 17.96 1.54 2.69
N ILE A 266 17.43 1.95 1.53
CA ILE A 266 17.81 1.40 0.22
C ILE A 266 18.43 2.51 -0.62
N PHE A 267 19.52 2.22 -1.32
CA PHE A 267 20.11 3.16 -2.26
C PHE A 267 20.42 2.53 -3.62
N HIS A 268 20.54 3.37 -4.64
CA HIS A 268 21.11 3.03 -5.94
C HIS A 268 22.02 4.14 -6.45
N ARG A 269 22.99 3.77 -7.28
CA ARG A 269 23.98 4.73 -7.82
C ARG A 269 23.53 5.37 -9.13
N GLY A 270 22.24 5.23 -9.47
CA GLY A 270 21.69 5.75 -10.72
C GLY A 270 21.96 4.84 -11.91
N ASP A 271 21.70 5.38 -13.10
CA ASP A 271 21.98 4.81 -14.40
C ASP A 271 21.99 5.97 -15.41
N TRP A 272 22.27 5.73 -16.68
CA TRP A 272 22.22 6.78 -17.70
C TRP A 272 20.91 7.57 -17.66
N GLY A 273 21.00 8.89 -17.43
CA GLY A 273 19.82 9.77 -17.26
C GLY A 273 19.01 9.55 -15.99
N LYS A 274 19.53 8.82 -15.01
CA LYS A 274 18.84 8.56 -13.73
C LYS A 274 19.75 8.92 -12.56
N GLU A 275 19.31 9.89 -11.77
CA GLU A 275 20.06 10.39 -10.61
C GLU A 275 20.25 9.29 -9.55
N PRO A 276 21.44 9.19 -8.91
CA PRO A 276 21.65 8.36 -7.74
C PRO A 276 20.75 8.80 -6.58
N MET A 277 20.20 7.84 -5.81
CA MET A 277 19.23 8.17 -4.78
C MET A 277 19.37 7.25 -3.56
N ILE A 278 18.99 7.78 -2.41
CA ILE A 278 18.74 7.04 -1.17
C ILE A 278 17.26 7.15 -0.83
N VAL A 279 16.65 6.04 -0.40
CA VAL A 279 15.29 6.01 0.12
C VAL A 279 15.35 5.50 1.57
N VAL A 280 14.88 6.31 2.50
CA VAL A 280 14.79 6.01 3.94
C VAL A 280 13.38 5.61 4.26
N PHE A 281 13.18 4.44 4.88
CA PHE A 281 11.88 3.91 5.27
C PHE A 281 11.59 4.16 6.75
N GLY A 282 10.31 4.28 7.06
CA GLY A 282 9.83 4.45 8.42
C GLY A 282 8.45 3.84 8.65
N TYR A 283 8.10 3.70 9.91
CA TYR A 283 6.75 3.32 10.34
C TYR A 283 5.74 4.49 10.23
N SER A 284 6.26 5.72 10.15
CA SER A 284 5.53 6.94 9.83
C SER A 284 6.49 7.93 9.14
N ALA A 285 5.96 9.01 8.56
CA ALA A 285 6.78 10.09 7.99
C ALA A 285 7.67 10.72 9.07
N ILE A 286 7.14 10.89 10.28
CA ILE A 286 7.89 11.38 11.45
C ILE A 286 9.07 10.47 11.78
N ASP A 287 8.87 9.14 11.78
CA ASP A 287 9.94 8.18 12.06
C ASP A 287 11.04 8.24 10.98
N ALA A 288 10.67 8.27 9.71
CA ALA A 288 11.63 8.40 8.61
C ALA A 288 12.42 9.72 8.68
N ALA A 289 11.75 10.84 8.98
CA ALA A 289 12.41 12.14 9.15
C ALA A 289 13.39 12.15 10.34
N LYS A 290 13.00 11.58 11.48
CA LYS A 290 13.88 11.45 12.65
C LYS A 290 15.09 10.59 12.36
N LYS A 291 14.96 9.50 11.60
CA LYS A 291 16.11 8.69 11.13
C LYS A 291 17.06 9.54 10.30
N ILE A 292 16.54 10.30 9.34
CA ILE A 292 17.36 11.20 8.49
C ILE A 292 18.10 12.22 9.34
N VAL A 293 17.43 12.92 10.25
CA VAL A 293 18.04 13.93 11.11
C VAL A 293 19.13 13.30 12.00
N ARG A 294 18.88 12.14 12.60
CA ARG A 294 19.86 11.43 13.42
C ARG A 294 21.12 11.06 12.63
N ILE A 295 20.96 10.59 11.40
CA ILE A 295 22.07 10.23 10.52
C ILE A 295 22.81 11.51 10.07
N TRP A 296 22.07 12.56 9.71
CA TRP A 296 22.62 13.84 9.29
C TRP A 296 23.50 14.49 10.35
N ARG A 297 23.05 14.51 11.61
CA ARG A 297 23.81 15.01 12.75
C ARG A 297 25.10 14.22 13.02
N LYS A 298 25.18 12.98 12.62
CA LYS A 298 26.37 12.12 12.75
C LYS A 298 27.45 12.47 11.73
N ILE A 299 27.08 13.03 10.57
CA ILE A 299 28.02 13.34 9.48
C ILE A 299 28.45 14.80 9.41
N LYS A 300 27.78 15.68 10.16
CA LYS A 300 28.22 17.06 10.46
C LYS A 300 29.27 17.06 11.56
#